data_fa922a4e6407a85db59ca40893679a24
#
_entry.id   fa922a4e6407a85db59ca40893679a24
#
_cell.length_a   1.000
_cell.length_b   1.000
_cell.length_c   1.000
_cell.angle_alpha   90.00
_cell.angle_beta   90.00
_cell.angle_gamma   90.00
#
_symmetry.space_group_name_H-M   'P 1'
#
loop_
_entity.id
_entity.type
_entity.pdbx_description
1 polymer ?
#
loop_
_entity_poly.entity_id
_entity_poly.type
_entity_poly.pdbx_seq_one_letter_code
_entity_poly.pdbx_strand_id
1 'polypeptide(L)'
;MTLQQLRYVDAVATCGSLSEASRRVFVTQPSLTEAIRTLEEELRIAIFSRTSRGVTVTREGEEFLASARQILEDAARIQAKYTGKAVRLPQFAVSTQHYAFAVEAFMDVVHEFGVNRSSYDFTLRETVTSEIIDDVARHRSEIGVLYLSKRNKTALGKILRKEELVFDELFVSKPHVFLGKGHPLARRKSVDPGQLDDYPFISFEQGSENALYYAEEVMPSIDRKKNIRVRDRATMTNLILGLDGYTVASGALSELLNGPELVAVPLVYDDEIRVGLVHRKDVPLSRPGNAFVQAVRSRVASL
;
A
#
# COMPACT_ATOMS: atom_id res chain seq x y z
N MET A 1 26.44 15.04 4.53
CA MET A 1 26.15 13.68 4.04
C MET A 1 26.12 13.68 2.51
N THR A 2 26.78 12.70 1.85
CA THR A 2 26.86 12.57 0.37
C THR A 2 26.49 11.15 -0.07
N LEU A 3 26.03 10.97 -1.32
CA LEU A 3 25.77 9.64 -1.89
C LEU A 3 27.01 8.73 -1.87
N GLN A 4 28.20 9.30 -1.96
CA GLN A 4 29.43 8.53 -1.89
C GLN A 4 29.68 7.99 -0.48
N GLN A 5 29.44 8.78 0.55
CA GLN A 5 29.50 8.31 1.94
C GLN A 5 28.49 7.20 2.21
N LEU A 6 27.25 7.31 1.68
CA LEU A 6 26.23 6.24 1.79
C LEU A 6 26.72 4.94 1.12
N ARG A 7 27.32 5.02 -0.09
CA ARG A 7 27.92 3.84 -0.76
C ARG A 7 29.04 3.22 0.05
N TYR A 8 29.85 4.03 0.72
CA TYR A 8 30.92 3.54 1.57
C TYR A 8 30.40 2.78 2.79
N VAL A 9 29.39 3.34 3.45
CA VAL A 9 28.73 2.68 4.59
C VAL A 9 28.12 1.35 4.17
N ASP A 10 27.37 1.32 3.06
CA ASP A 10 26.75 0.09 2.56
C ASP A 10 27.81 -0.98 2.17
N ALA A 11 28.93 -0.57 1.56
CA ALA A 11 30.01 -1.47 1.23
C ALA A 11 30.67 -2.07 2.48
N VAL A 12 30.91 -1.28 3.54
CA VAL A 12 31.49 -1.77 4.80
C VAL A 12 30.54 -2.70 5.52
N ALA A 13 29.23 -2.36 5.56
CA ALA A 13 28.21 -3.22 6.16
C ALA A 13 28.11 -4.58 5.44
N THR A 14 28.23 -4.56 4.11
CA THR A 14 28.17 -5.79 3.29
C THR A 14 29.41 -6.66 3.43
N CYS A 15 30.60 -6.04 3.52
CA CYS A 15 31.89 -6.77 3.57
C CYS A 15 32.31 -7.17 5.00
N GLY A 16 31.78 -6.52 6.05
CA GLY A 16 32.21 -6.69 7.44
C GLY A 16 33.67 -6.30 7.69
N SER A 17 34.35 -5.67 6.72
CA SER A 17 35.76 -5.32 6.73
C SER A 17 36.05 -4.04 5.97
N LEU A 18 36.71 -3.07 6.63
CA LEU A 18 37.14 -1.81 5.99
C LEU A 18 38.13 -2.04 4.84
N SER A 19 39.04 -3.01 4.99
CA SER A 19 40.03 -3.33 3.98
C SER A 19 39.39 -3.95 2.73
N GLU A 20 38.41 -4.82 2.88
CA GLU A 20 37.69 -5.43 1.77
C GLU A 20 36.75 -4.44 1.10
N ALA A 21 36.03 -3.66 1.88
CA ALA A 21 35.17 -2.59 1.37
C ALA A 21 35.96 -1.56 0.57
N SER A 22 37.13 -1.13 1.04
CA SER A 22 37.98 -0.16 0.32
C SER A 22 38.41 -0.65 -1.06
N ARG A 23 38.72 -1.94 -1.20
CA ARG A 23 39.01 -2.58 -2.49
C ARG A 23 37.79 -2.61 -3.40
N ARG A 24 36.61 -2.93 -2.83
CA ARG A 24 35.35 -3.00 -3.56
C ARG A 24 34.88 -1.64 -4.12
N VAL A 25 35.13 -0.56 -3.38
CA VAL A 25 34.74 0.80 -3.81
C VAL A 25 35.90 1.59 -4.43
N PHE A 26 37.05 0.95 -4.68
CA PHE A 26 38.22 1.51 -5.35
C PHE A 26 38.79 2.76 -4.68
N VAL A 27 38.91 2.76 -3.36
CA VAL A 27 39.53 3.82 -2.58
C VAL A 27 40.54 3.26 -1.58
N THR A 28 41.39 4.13 -1.01
CA THR A 28 42.29 3.70 0.07
C THR A 28 41.50 3.47 1.36
N GLN A 29 41.93 2.51 2.18
CA GLN A 29 41.28 2.26 3.45
C GLN A 29 41.29 3.48 4.42
N PRO A 30 42.36 4.31 4.51
CA PRO A 30 42.32 5.56 5.27
C PRO A 30 41.25 6.52 4.78
N SER A 31 41.10 6.72 3.45
CA SER A 31 40.08 7.61 2.89
C SER A 31 38.65 7.10 3.17
N LEU A 32 38.43 5.79 3.07
CA LEU A 32 37.15 5.17 3.43
C LEU A 32 36.81 5.39 4.90
N THR A 33 37.78 5.14 5.79
CA THR A 33 37.64 5.30 7.24
C THR A 33 37.31 6.75 7.59
N GLU A 34 38.02 7.70 7.00
CA GLU A 34 37.80 9.13 7.27
C GLU A 34 36.43 9.61 6.77
N ALA A 35 36.00 9.16 5.58
CA ALA A 35 34.68 9.51 5.07
C ALA A 35 33.53 9.00 5.95
N ILE A 36 33.67 7.79 6.51
CA ILE A 36 32.70 7.21 7.45
C ILE A 36 32.74 7.96 8.77
N ARG A 37 33.92 8.22 9.32
CA ARG A 37 34.09 8.99 10.57
C ARG A 37 33.40 10.37 10.46
N THR A 38 33.67 11.10 9.39
CA THR A 38 33.05 12.41 9.14
C THR A 38 31.52 12.32 9.08
N LEU A 39 30.99 11.25 8.50
CA LEU A 39 29.55 11.03 8.44
C LEU A 39 28.94 10.72 9.83
N GLU A 40 29.59 9.86 10.61
CA GLU A 40 29.20 9.54 11.98
C GLU A 40 29.22 10.77 12.90
N GLU A 41 30.23 11.63 12.75
CA GLU A 41 30.35 12.90 13.48
C GLU A 41 29.25 13.89 13.08
N GLU A 42 28.97 14.03 11.77
CA GLU A 42 27.89 14.89 11.26
C GLU A 42 26.51 14.46 11.79
N LEU A 43 26.24 13.16 11.78
CA LEU A 43 24.98 12.59 12.22
C LEU A 43 24.88 12.39 13.73
N ARG A 44 26.00 12.44 14.44
CA ARG A 44 26.13 12.17 15.89
C ARG A 44 25.66 10.77 16.28
N ILE A 45 25.92 9.79 15.42
CA ILE A 45 25.62 8.37 15.66
C ILE A 45 26.88 7.54 15.38
N ALA A 46 26.99 6.38 16.00
CA ALA A 46 28.00 5.38 15.65
C ALA A 46 27.32 4.36 14.72
N ILE A 47 27.68 4.36 13.44
CA ILE A 47 27.14 3.38 12.47
C ILE A 47 27.82 2.02 12.64
N PHE A 48 29.12 2.04 12.96
CA PHE A 48 29.91 0.83 13.11
C PHE A 48 30.59 0.73 14.48
N SER A 49 30.67 -0.48 14.98
CA SER A 49 31.57 -0.85 16.09
C SER A 49 32.73 -1.70 15.59
N ARG A 50 33.94 -1.43 16.10
CA ARG A 50 35.14 -2.23 15.76
C ARG A 50 35.32 -3.34 16.78
N THR A 51 35.54 -4.54 16.30
CA THR A 51 35.82 -5.72 17.10
C THR A 51 37.13 -6.35 16.67
N SER A 52 37.71 -7.26 17.48
CA SER A 52 38.89 -8.05 17.10
C SER A 52 38.68 -8.94 15.87
N ARG A 53 37.40 -9.13 15.45
CA ARG A 53 37.01 -9.95 14.28
C ARG A 53 36.61 -9.13 13.06
N GLY A 54 36.67 -7.80 13.11
CA GLY A 54 36.29 -6.90 12.02
C GLY A 54 35.37 -5.76 12.45
N VAL A 55 34.49 -5.36 11.55
CA VAL A 55 33.54 -4.27 11.75
C VAL A 55 32.13 -4.84 11.78
N THR A 56 31.34 -4.46 12.79
CA THR A 56 29.92 -4.83 12.93
C THR A 56 29.05 -3.58 12.91
N VAL A 57 27.86 -3.68 12.36
CA VAL A 57 26.87 -2.59 12.36
C VAL A 57 26.26 -2.45 13.76
N THR A 58 26.10 -1.23 14.25
CA THR A 58 25.39 -0.94 15.50
C THR A 58 23.87 -0.95 15.25
N ARG A 59 23.06 -0.92 16.31
CA ARG A 59 21.60 -0.79 16.18
C ARG A 59 21.21 0.50 15.47
N GLU A 60 21.79 1.63 15.82
CA GLU A 60 21.56 2.91 15.13
C GLU A 60 22.05 2.86 13.68
N GLY A 61 23.14 2.13 13.42
CA GLY A 61 23.66 1.88 12.10
C GLY A 61 22.72 1.05 11.22
N GLU A 62 21.99 0.08 11.76
CA GLU A 62 21.00 -0.71 11.01
C GLU A 62 19.82 0.16 10.54
N GLU A 63 19.29 1.02 11.42
CA GLU A 63 18.23 1.97 11.09
C GLU A 63 18.70 2.98 10.01
N PHE A 64 19.93 3.49 10.15
CA PHE A 64 20.54 4.38 9.17
C PHE A 64 20.77 3.67 7.82
N LEU A 65 21.27 2.44 7.81
CA LEU A 65 21.53 1.67 6.60
C LEU A 65 20.27 1.38 5.79
N ALA A 66 19.15 1.09 6.45
CA ALA A 66 17.88 0.91 5.77
C ALA A 66 17.49 2.16 4.95
N SER A 67 17.61 3.34 5.58
CA SER A 67 17.34 4.62 4.91
C SER A 67 18.38 4.95 3.83
N ALA A 68 19.66 4.67 4.10
CA ALA A 68 20.76 4.92 3.16
C ALA A 68 20.61 4.08 1.86
N ARG A 69 20.24 2.81 1.99
CA ARG A 69 19.96 1.93 0.85
C ARG A 69 18.83 2.43 -0.02
N GLN A 70 17.74 2.88 0.61
CA GLN A 70 16.63 3.47 -0.12
C GLN A 70 17.06 4.69 -0.95
N ILE A 71 17.86 5.60 -0.37
CA ILE A 71 18.39 6.77 -1.08
C ILE A 71 19.28 6.37 -2.25
N LEU A 72 20.14 5.34 -2.06
CA LEU A 72 21.02 4.85 -3.11
C LEU A 72 20.24 4.21 -4.27
N GLU A 73 19.17 3.47 -3.98
CA GLU A 73 18.27 2.90 -4.98
C GLU A 73 17.56 3.99 -5.77
N ASP A 74 17.05 5.02 -5.09
CA ASP A 74 16.39 6.16 -5.73
C ASP A 74 17.36 6.93 -6.63
N ALA A 75 18.59 7.17 -6.16
CA ALA A 75 19.64 7.81 -6.95
C ALA A 75 20.03 6.98 -8.17
N ALA A 76 20.16 5.65 -8.03
CA ALA A 76 20.45 4.74 -9.14
C ALA A 76 19.31 4.74 -10.18
N ARG A 77 18.06 4.78 -9.73
CA ARG A 77 16.85 4.87 -10.55
C ARG A 77 16.83 6.17 -11.38
N ILE A 78 17.12 7.30 -10.74
CA ILE A 78 17.23 8.59 -11.41
C ILE A 78 18.35 8.54 -12.46
N GLN A 79 19.54 8.05 -12.08
CA GLN A 79 20.67 7.94 -12.99
C GLN A 79 20.37 7.05 -14.19
N ALA A 80 19.79 5.87 -13.98
CA ALA A 80 19.37 4.95 -15.04
C ALA A 80 18.36 5.61 -16.00
N LYS A 81 17.41 6.37 -15.45
CA LYS A 81 16.39 7.10 -16.23
C LYS A 81 16.99 8.09 -17.24
N TYR A 82 18.10 8.76 -16.88
CA TYR A 82 18.66 9.86 -17.69
C TYR A 82 19.93 9.46 -18.47
N THR A 83 20.65 8.39 -18.08
CA THR A 83 21.86 7.93 -18.77
C THR A 83 21.59 6.96 -19.94
N GLY A 84 20.34 6.60 -20.18
CA GLY A 84 19.95 5.68 -21.28
C GLY A 84 20.45 4.24 -21.14
N LYS A 85 21.07 3.87 -20.02
CA LYS A 85 21.63 2.53 -19.76
C LYS A 85 20.61 1.50 -19.30
N ALA A 86 19.41 1.94 -18.90
CA ALA A 86 18.31 1.03 -18.60
C ALA A 86 17.36 0.98 -19.81
N VAL A 87 17.00 -0.20 -20.28
CA VAL A 87 15.79 -0.38 -21.07
C VAL A 87 14.65 0.15 -20.17
N ARG A 88 14.03 1.26 -20.58
CA ARG A 88 12.92 1.85 -19.81
C ARG A 88 11.75 0.88 -19.88
N LEU A 89 11.64 0.01 -18.90
CA LEU A 89 10.43 -0.77 -18.72
C LEU A 89 9.28 0.20 -18.46
N PRO A 90 8.11 0.01 -19.07
CA PRO A 90 6.91 0.72 -18.65
C PRO A 90 6.68 0.45 -17.18
N GLN A 91 6.67 1.50 -16.37
CA GLN A 91 6.40 1.42 -14.95
C GLN A 91 4.99 1.91 -14.69
N PHE A 92 4.27 1.21 -13.83
CA PHE A 92 2.95 1.61 -13.37
C PHE A 92 2.72 1.03 -11.98
N ALA A 93 2.22 1.85 -11.06
CA ALA A 93 1.94 1.41 -9.71
C ALA A 93 0.59 1.94 -9.24
N VAL A 94 -0.17 1.07 -8.58
CA VAL A 94 -1.45 1.38 -7.94
C VAL A 94 -1.40 0.94 -6.49
N SER A 95 -1.89 1.78 -5.58
CA SER A 95 -2.16 1.42 -4.19
C SER A 95 -3.67 1.45 -3.94
N THR A 96 -4.24 0.44 -3.33
CA THR A 96 -5.68 0.29 -3.17
C THR A 96 -6.04 -0.26 -1.80
N GLN A 97 -7.18 0.15 -1.26
CA GLN A 97 -7.87 -0.64 -0.26
C GLN A 97 -8.25 -2.01 -0.87
N HIS A 98 -8.75 -2.91 -0.07
CA HIS A 98 -8.97 -4.31 -0.47
C HIS A 98 -10.18 -4.51 -1.41
N TYR A 99 -10.13 -3.90 -2.60
CA TYR A 99 -11.18 -3.97 -3.63
C TYR A 99 -10.86 -4.96 -4.74
N ALA A 100 -11.69 -6.00 -4.88
CA ALA A 100 -11.57 -6.99 -5.96
C ALA A 100 -11.61 -6.34 -7.35
N PHE A 101 -12.51 -5.40 -7.61
CA PHE A 101 -12.62 -4.71 -8.90
C PHE A 101 -11.34 -3.94 -9.29
N ALA A 102 -10.59 -3.43 -8.30
CA ALA A 102 -9.31 -2.76 -8.57
C ALA A 102 -8.23 -3.74 -9.02
N VAL A 103 -8.19 -4.93 -8.42
CA VAL A 103 -7.29 -6.02 -8.83
C VAL A 103 -7.64 -6.49 -10.25
N GLU A 104 -8.92 -6.69 -10.54
CA GLU A 104 -9.39 -7.08 -11.87
C GLU A 104 -9.05 -6.02 -12.94
N ALA A 105 -9.25 -4.73 -12.63
CA ALA A 105 -8.87 -3.65 -13.54
C ALA A 105 -7.35 -3.61 -13.77
N PHE A 106 -6.55 -3.91 -12.75
CA PHE A 106 -5.11 -4.03 -12.90
C PHE A 106 -4.72 -5.22 -13.80
N MET A 107 -5.42 -6.36 -13.69
CA MET A 107 -5.23 -7.50 -14.60
C MET A 107 -5.54 -7.11 -16.05
N ASP A 108 -6.58 -6.31 -16.31
CA ASP A 108 -6.91 -5.81 -17.66
C ASP A 108 -5.76 -4.97 -18.23
N VAL A 109 -5.17 -4.08 -17.41
CA VAL A 109 -3.99 -3.30 -17.81
C VAL A 109 -2.81 -4.20 -18.13
N VAL A 110 -2.54 -5.20 -17.29
CA VAL A 110 -1.45 -6.17 -17.53
C VAL A 110 -1.69 -6.93 -18.84
N HIS A 111 -2.91 -7.36 -19.13
CA HIS A 111 -3.26 -8.03 -20.39
C HIS A 111 -3.07 -7.11 -21.60
N GLU A 112 -3.57 -5.86 -21.54
CA GLU A 112 -3.45 -4.90 -22.65
C GLU A 112 -1.97 -4.60 -22.97
N PHE A 113 -1.15 -4.38 -21.93
CA PHE A 113 0.25 -3.99 -22.09
C PHE A 113 1.19 -5.18 -22.26
N GLY A 114 0.86 -6.35 -21.69
CA GLY A 114 1.67 -7.57 -21.74
C GLY A 114 1.64 -8.25 -23.10
N VAL A 115 0.52 -8.20 -23.83
CA VAL A 115 0.37 -8.82 -25.15
C VAL A 115 1.34 -8.23 -26.20
N ASN A 116 1.69 -6.95 -26.09
CA ASN A 116 2.49 -6.23 -27.09
C ASN A 116 3.91 -5.88 -26.62
N ARG A 117 4.34 -6.33 -25.44
CA ARG A 117 5.64 -5.96 -24.85
C ARG A 117 6.29 -7.15 -24.15
N SER A 118 7.58 -7.32 -24.41
CA SER A 118 8.40 -8.38 -23.79
C SER A 118 8.74 -8.11 -22.33
N SER A 119 8.50 -6.89 -21.81
CA SER A 119 8.87 -6.53 -20.43
C SER A 119 8.13 -5.30 -19.93
N TYR A 120 7.70 -5.33 -18.66
CA TYR A 120 7.10 -4.23 -17.89
C TYR A 120 7.44 -4.40 -16.38
N ASP A 121 7.27 -3.34 -15.63
CA ASP A 121 7.45 -3.33 -14.16
C ASP A 121 6.22 -2.66 -13.55
N PHE A 122 5.22 -3.47 -13.26
CA PHE A 122 3.95 -3.03 -12.71
C PHE A 122 3.77 -3.51 -11.27
N THR A 123 3.28 -2.63 -10.41
CA THR A 123 3.08 -2.91 -8.99
C THR A 123 1.64 -2.63 -8.57
N LEU A 124 1.00 -3.60 -7.92
CA LEU A 124 -0.26 -3.42 -7.21
C LEU A 124 -0.01 -3.64 -5.72
N ARG A 125 -0.41 -2.68 -4.89
CA ARG A 125 -0.36 -2.76 -3.43
C ARG A 125 -1.77 -2.71 -2.85
N GLU A 126 -2.19 -3.78 -2.20
CA GLU A 126 -3.34 -3.71 -1.30
C GLU A 126 -2.82 -3.32 0.08
N THR A 127 -3.25 -2.16 0.58
CA THR A 127 -2.68 -1.60 1.81
C THR A 127 -3.66 -0.63 2.50
N VAL A 128 -3.28 -0.16 3.67
CA VAL A 128 -4.10 0.71 4.51
C VAL A 128 -4.25 2.13 3.93
N THR A 129 -5.33 2.80 4.28
CA THR A 129 -5.69 4.12 3.73
C THR A 129 -4.58 5.17 3.86
N SER A 130 -3.89 5.21 4.99
CA SER A 130 -2.78 6.16 5.20
C SER A 130 -1.61 5.92 4.25
N GLU A 131 -1.26 4.66 4.00
CA GLU A 131 -0.19 4.28 3.07
C GLU A 131 -0.58 4.56 1.62
N ILE A 132 -1.85 4.34 1.23
CA ILE A 132 -2.33 4.71 -0.11
C ILE A 132 -2.10 6.20 -0.38
N ILE A 133 -2.48 7.05 0.57
CA ILE A 133 -2.31 8.50 0.44
C ILE A 133 -0.83 8.85 0.34
N ASP A 134 0.02 8.28 1.20
CA ASP A 134 1.46 8.52 1.20
C ASP A 134 2.15 7.98 -0.08
N ASP A 135 1.71 6.83 -0.59
CA ASP A 135 2.22 6.27 -1.85
C ASP A 135 1.96 7.19 -3.04
N VAL A 136 0.76 7.76 -3.14
CA VAL A 136 0.42 8.68 -4.23
C VAL A 136 1.12 10.03 -4.04
N ALA A 137 1.14 10.57 -2.82
CA ALA A 137 1.81 11.83 -2.50
C ALA A 137 3.30 11.79 -2.83
N ARG A 138 3.95 10.65 -2.55
CA ARG A 138 5.41 10.44 -2.78
C ARG A 138 5.74 9.78 -4.11
N HIS A 139 4.82 9.69 -5.05
CA HIS A 139 5.01 9.07 -6.37
C HIS A 139 5.45 7.59 -6.33
N ARG A 140 5.17 6.87 -5.25
CA ARG A 140 5.36 5.41 -5.20
C ARG A 140 4.24 4.67 -5.93
N SER A 141 3.06 5.27 -5.99
CA SER A 141 1.94 4.86 -6.84
C SER A 141 1.42 6.06 -7.61
N GLU A 142 0.97 5.82 -8.84
CA GLU A 142 0.39 6.84 -9.71
C GLU A 142 -1.07 7.10 -9.34
N ILE A 143 -1.77 6.04 -8.94
CA ILE A 143 -3.18 6.07 -8.59
C ILE A 143 -3.37 5.35 -7.24
N GLY A 144 -4.20 5.94 -6.40
CA GLY A 144 -4.76 5.32 -5.20
C GLY A 144 -6.24 4.99 -5.40
N VAL A 145 -6.74 3.94 -4.76
CA VAL A 145 -8.18 3.62 -4.71
C VAL A 145 -8.59 3.52 -3.25
N LEU A 146 -9.51 4.40 -2.85
CA LEU A 146 -10.04 4.42 -1.48
C LEU A 146 -11.48 4.92 -1.45
N TYR A 147 -12.14 4.85 -0.28
CA TYR A 147 -13.47 5.38 -0.13
C TYR A 147 -13.54 6.57 0.84
N LEU A 148 -14.56 7.38 0.60
CA LEU A 148 -15.03 8.41 1.53
C LEU A 148 -16.44 8.07 2.02
N SER A 149 -16.72 8.40 3.27
CA SER A 149 -18.06 8.28 3.90
C SER A 149 -18.45 9.59 4.56
N LYS A 150 -19.67 9.69 5.07
CA LYS A 150 -20.10 10.86 5.87
C LYS A 150 -19.14 11.13 7.03
N ARG A 151 -18.51 10.10 7.60
CA ARG A 151 -17.65 10.18 8.80
C ARG A 151 -16.21 10.59 8.51
N ASN A 152 -15.61 10.07 7.42
CA ASN A 152 -14.19 10.29 7.15
C ASN A 152 -13.90 11.40 6.13
N LYS A 153 -14.87 11.79 5.27
CA LYS A 153 -14.67 12.75 4.18
C LYS A 153 -14.06 14.09 4.60
N THR A 154 -14.40 14.57 5.79
CA THR A 154 -13.86 15.85 6.28
C THR A 154 -12.38 15.72 6.65
N ALA A 155 -11.99 14.65 7.36
CA ALA A 155 -10.62 14.41 7.76
C ALA A 155 -9.75 14.05 6.55
N LEU A 156 -10.15 13.05 5.78
CA LEU A 156 -9.42 12.62 4.59
C LEU A 156 -9.36 13.74 3.54
N GLY A 157 -10.44 14.48 3.32
CA GLY A 157 -10.44 15.62 2.39
C GLY A 157 -9.49 16.75 2.79
N LYS A 158 -9.20 16.97 4.08
CA LYS A 158 -8.15 17.88 4.53
C LYS A 158 -6.75 17.33 4.22
N ILE A 159 -6.55 16.03 4.47
CA ILE A 159 -5.28 15.36 4.21
C ILE A 159 -4.99 15.35 2.71
N LEU A 160 -5.93 14.95 1.86
CA LEU A 160 -5.77 14.94 0.40
C LEU A 160 -5.42 16.32 -0.14
N ARG A 161 -6.10 17.39 0.33
CA ARG A 161 -5.76 18.76 -0.08
C ARG A 161 -4.37 19.19 0.36
N LYS A 162 -3.95 18.83 1.58
CA LYS A 162 -2.60 19.14 2.09
C LYS A 162 -1.51 18.48 1.24
N GLU A 163 -1.76 17.26 0.78
CA GLU A 163 -0.84 16.47 -0.06
C GLU A 163 -1.01 16.76 -1.57
N GLU A 164 -1.82 17.78 -1.97
CA GLU A 164 -2.11 18.15 -3.37
C GLU A 164 -2.70 17.01 -4.20
N LEU A 165 -3.54 16.19 -3.56
CA LEU A 165 -4.22 15.07 -4.19
C LEU A 165 -5.68 15.42 -4.49
N VAL A 166 -6.19 14.83 -5.59
CA VAL A 166 -7.58 14.93 -6.03
C VAL A 166 -8.26 13.59 -5.81
N PHE A 167 -9.53 13.62 -5.41
CA PHE A 167 -10.39 12.44 -5.31
C PHE A 167 -11.44 12.50 -6.42
N ASP A 168 -11.39 11.55 -7.34
CA ASP A 168 -12.33 11.37 -8.44
C ASP A 168 -13.29 10.23 -8.10
N GLU A 169 -14.55 10.56 -7.84
CA GLU A 169 -15.58 9.58 -7.50
C GLU A 169 -15.84 8.60 -8.65
N LEU A 170 -15.85 7.31 -8.35
CA LEU A 170 -16.17 6.23 -9.27
C LEU A 170 -17.64 5.82 -9.13
N PHE A 171 -18.08 5.54 -7.91
CA PHE A 171 -19.46 5.20 -7.60
C PHE A 171 -19.79 5.47 -6.13
N VAL A 172 -21.08 5.52 -5.86
CA VAL A 172 -21.64 5.64 -4.51
C VAL A 172 -22.50 4.41 -4.24
N SER A 173 -22.28 3.78 -3.09
CA SER A 173 -23.05 2.63 -2.63
C SER A 173 -23.53 2.83 -1.19
N LYS A 174 -24.54 2.06 -0.80
CA LYS A 174 -24.90 1.88 0.59
C LYS A 174 -24.07 0.76 1.22
N PRO A 175 -23.87 0.78 2.55
CA PRO A 175 -23.20 -0.33 3.22
C PRO A 175 -23.89 -1.68 3.02
N HIS A 176 -23.10 -2.71 2.82
CA HIS A 176 -23.52 -4.10 2.73
C HIS A 176 -22.72 -4.93 3.73
N VAL A 177 -23.34 -5.98 4.23
CA VAL A 177 -22.67 -7.01 5.03
C VAL A 177 -22.25 -8.13 4.09
N PHE A 178 -20.98 -8.49 4.13
CA PHE A 178 -20.47 -9.68 3.45
C PHE A 178 -20.56 -10.88 4.37
N LEU A 179 -21.22 -11.92 3.92
CA LEU A 179 -21.53 -13.15 4.65
C LEU A 179 -21.23 -14.37 3.80
N GLY A 180 -20.98 -15.50 4.44
CA GLY A 180 -21.02 -16.78 3.75
C GLY A 180 -22.45 -17.13 3.31
N LYS A 181 -22.63 -17.81 2.18
CA LYS A 181 -23.97 -18.30 1.70
C LYS A 181 -24.72 -19.16 2.73
N GLY A 182 -23.99 -19.87 3.59
CA GLY A 182 -24.55 -20.68 4.68
C GLY A 182 -24.96 -19.91 5.92
N HIS A 183 -24.59 -18.63 6.02
CA HIS A 183 -24.88 -17.81 7.19
C HIS A 183 -26.39 -17.59 7.37
N PRO A 184 -26.91 -17.62 8.62
CA PRO A 184 -28.36 -17.45 8.87
C PRO A 184 -28.99 -16.16 8.30
N LEU A 185 -28.19 -15.11 8.14
CA LEU A 185 -28.64 -13.83 7.60
C LEU A 185 -28.44 -13.69 6.08
N ALA A 186 -27.78 -14.66 5.41
CA ALA A 186 -27.42 -14.56 4.00
C ALA A 186 -28.61 -14.42 3.02
N ARG A 187 -29.78 -14.91 3.40
CA ARG A 187 -31.01 -14.85 2.59
C ARG A 187 -31.96 -13.71 2.95
N ARG A 188 -31.54 -12.82 3.85
CA ARG A 188 -32.33 -11.64 4.22
C ARG A 188 -32.29 -10.59 3.13
N LYS A 189 -33.38 -9.82 2.98
CA LYS A 189 -33.43 -8.67 2.06
C LYS A 189 -32.58 -7.51 2.55
N SER A 190 -32.43 -7.40 3.86
CA SER A 190 -31.55 -6.44 4.55
C SER A 190 -31.24 -6.96 5.96
N VAL A 191 -30.20 -6.43 6.57
CA VAL A 191 -29.75 -6.76 7.93
C VAL A 191 -29.67 -5.48 8.76
N ASP A 192 -30.21 -5.51 9.98
CA ASP A 192 -30.04 -4.46 10.97
C ASP A 192 -28.75 -4.68 11.77
N PRO A 193 -28.04 -3.63 12.21
CA PRO A 193 -26.79 -3.77 12.95
C PRO A 193 -26.91 -4.67 14.19
N GLY A 194 -28.00 -4.59 14.94
CA GLY A 194 -28.22 -5.43 16.14
C GLY A 194 -28.34 -6.93 15.86
N GLN A 195 -28.65 -7.34 14.65
CA GLN A 195 -28.68 -8.75 14.25
C GLN A 195 -27.27 -9.36 14.08
N LEU A 196 -26.23 -8.51 14.07
CA LEU A 196 -24.83 -8.88 13.87
C LEU A 196 -24.07 -9.08 15.20
N ASP A 197 -24.65 -8.74 16.35
CA ASP A 197 -23.96 -8.71 17.65
C ASP A 197 -23.44 -10.08 18.11
N ASP A 198 -24.07 -11.16 17.66
CA ASP A 198 -23.69 -12.52 18.00
C ASP A 198 -22.60 -13.11 17.10
N TYR A 199 -22.28 -12.44 16.01
CA TYR A 199 -21.32 -12.92 15.00
C TYR A 199 -19.98 -12.19 15.08
N PRO A 200 -18.85 -12.86 14.76
CA PRO A 200 -17.55 -12.21 14.71
C PRO A 200 -17.49 -11.15 13.62
N PHE A 201 -17.12 -9.92 13.98
CA PHE A 201 -16.78 -8.88 13.01
C PHE A 201 -15.32 -9.01 12.60
N ILE A 202 -15.08 -9.09 11.29
CA ILE A 202 -13.74 -9.20 10.71
C ILE A 202 -13.46 -7.92 9.96
N SER A 203 -12.34 -7.26 10.31
CA SER A 203 -11.93 -5.98 9.76
C SER A 203 -10.46 -5.99 9.37
N PHE A 204 -10.06 -5.04 8.52
CA PHE A 204 -8.66 -4.84 8.20
C PHE A 204 -7.93 -4.07 9.30
N GLU A 205 -6.71 -4.50 9.60
CA GLU A 205 -5.80 -3.78 10.50
C GLU A 205 -5.34 -2.49 9.83
N GLN A 206 -5.42 -1.35 10.55
CA GLN A 206 -5.09 -0.03 10.01
C GLN A 206 -3.67 0.46 10.36
N GLY A 207 -2.75 -0.44 10.65
CA GLY A 207 -1.36 -0.10 10.98
C GLY A 207 -1.21 0.67 12.29
N SER A 208 -0.13 1.45 12.41
CA SER A 208 0.22 2.18 13.63
C SER A 208 -0.65 3.42 13.88
N GLU A 209 -1.26 3.96 12.85
CA GLU A 209 -2.06 5.19 12.91
C GLU A 209 -3.54 4.97 13.26
N ASN A 210 -3.90 4.09 14.08
CA ASN A 210 -5.24 3.63 14.52
C ASN A 210 -6.37 4.70 14.59
N ALA A 211 -6.31 5.73 13.74
CA ALA A 211 -7.34 6.75 13.66
C ALA A 211 -8.55 6.22 12.91
N LEU A 212 -9.72 6.29 13.52
CA LEU A 212 -10.99 5.76 13.01
C LEU A 212 -11.36 6.24 11.59
N TYR A 213 -10.85 7.40 11.16
CA TYR A 213 -11.09 7.92 9.81
C TYR A 213 -10.27 7.22 8.71
N TYR A 214 -9.30 6.39 9.07
CA TYR A 214 -8.57 5.55 8.12
C TYR A 214 -9.20 4.16 7.95
N ALA A 215 -10.15 3.76 8.80
CA ALA A 215 -10.78 2.44 8.73
C ALA A 215 -11.40 2.19 7.35
N GLU A 216 -11.26 0.96 6.86
CA GLU A 216 -11.84 0.53 5.58
C GLU A 216 -13.32 0.14 5.71
N GLU A 217 -13.77 -0.13 6.93
CA GLU A 217 -15.15 -0.47 7.23
C GLU A 217 -15.95 0.75 7.67
N VAL A 218 -17.18 0.85 7.20
CA VAL A 218 -18.04 2.03 7.41
C VAL A 218 -18.47 2.24 8.87
N MET A 219 -18.44 1.20 9.69
CA MET A 219 -18.86 1.24 11.10
C MET A 219 -17.72 0.96 12.07
N PRO A 220 -16.60 1.70 12.03
CA PRO A 220 -15.43 1.38 12.85
C PRO A 220 -15.62 1.68 14.34
N SER A 221 -16.60 2.53 14.70
CA SER A 221 -16.82 3.03 16.08
C SER A 221 -17.87 2.25 16.88
N ILE A 222 -18.45 1.19 16.32
CA ILE A 222 -19.39 0.35 17.06
C ILE A 222 -18.59 -0.59 17.97
N ASP A 223 -18.90 -0.53 19.27
CA ASP A 223 -18.33 -1.47 20.25
C ASP A 223 -18.88 -2.86 19.97
N ARG A 224 -18.07 -3.75 19.45
CA ARG A 224 -18.42 -5.12 19.13
C ARG A 224 -17.74 -6.07 20.11
N LYS A 225 -18.48 -7.03 20.61
CA LYS A 225 -17.95 -8.02 21.56
C LYS A 225 -16.95 -8.98 20.93
N LYS A 226 -17.07 -9.24 19.63
CA LYS A 226 -16.24 -10.21 18.88
C LYS A 226 -15.59 -9.52 17.69
N ASN A 227 -14.31 -9.17 17.82
CA ASN A 227 -13.54 -8.51 16.77
C ASN A 227 -12.33 -9.34 16.37
N ILE A 228 -12.12 -9.51 15.07
CA ILE A 228 -10.94 -10.15 14.49
C ILE A 228 -10.34 -9.16 13.49
N ARG A 229 -9.03 -8.93 13.56
CA ARG A 229 -8.31 -8.08 12.60
C ARG A 229 -7.41 -8.92 11.71
N VAL A 230 -7.41 -8.60 10.43
CA VAL A 230 -6.63 -9.28 9.39
C VAL A 230 -5.91 -8.27 8.51
N ARG A 231 -4.98 -8.75 7.68
CA ARG A 231 -4.19 -7.89 6.78
C ARG A 231 -4.46 -8.15 5.31
N ASP A 232 -5.15 -9.22 4.97
CA ASP A 232 -5.39 -9.61 3.58
C ASP A 232 -6.80 -10.17 3.35
N ARG A 233 -7.27 -10.08 2.12
CA ARG A 233 -8.61 -10.52 1.71
C ARG A 233 -8.82 -12.03 1.81
N ALA A 234 -7.80 -12.82 1.54
CA ALA A 234 -7.93 -14.28 1.55
C ALA A 234 -8.20 -14.77 2.98
N THR A 235 -7.42 -14.27 3.95
CA THR A 235 -7.63 -14.54 5.37
C THR A 235 -9.00 -14.04 5.82
N MET A 236 -9.42 -12.83 5.42
CA MET A 236 -10.76 -12.30 5.73
C MET A 236 -11.85 -13.24 5.22
N THR A 237 -11.81 -13.63 3.96
CA THR A 237 -12.80 -14.52 3.35
C THR A 237 -12.86 -15.87 4.08
N ASN A 238 -11.71 -16.48 4.36
CA ASN A 238 -11.65 -17.76 5.07
C ASN A 238 -12.27 -17.69 6.47
N LEU A 239 -12.03 -16.59 7.20
CA LEU A 239 -12.61 -16.39 8.54
C LEU A 239 -14.10 -16.07 8.50
N ILE A 240 -14.58 -15.32 7.49
CA ILE A 240 -16.02 -15.12 7.28
C ILE A 240 -16.72 -16.47 7.07
N LEU A 241 -16.18 -17.32 6.21
CA LEU A 241 -16.76 -18.62 5.91
C LEU A 241 -16.62 -19.64 7.06
N GLY A 242 -15.47 -19.64 7.73
CA GLY A 242 -15.15 -20.65 8.76
C GLY A 242 -15.74 -20.37 10.13
N LEU A 243 -16.13 -19.12 10.42
CA LEU A 243 -16.61 -18.70 11.75
C LEU A 243 -18.02 -18.10 11.72
N ASP A 244 -18.75 -18.21 10.62
CA ASP A 244 -19.99 -17.45 10.39
C ASP A 244 -19.82 -15.96 10.72
N GLY A 245 -18.65 -15.40 10.34
CA GLY A 245 -18.32 -14.02 10.60
C GLY A 245 -18.85 -13.09 9.51
N TYR A 246 -18.61 -11.78 9.70
CA TYR A 246 -19.01 -10.77 8.73
C TYR A 246 -18.02 -9.61 8.64
N THR A 247 -18.06 -8.90 7.51
CA THR A 247 -17.48 -7.57 7.36
C THR A 247 -18.48 -6.62 6.73
N VAL A 248 -18.20 -5.29 6.76
CA VAL A 248 -19.05 -4.26 6.15
C VAL A 248 -18.29 -3.56 5.03
N ALA A 249 -18.83 -3.60 3.82
CA ALA A 249 -18.20 -3.10 2.61
C ALA A 249 -19.20 -2.45 1.64
N SER A 250 -18.74 -2.05 0.46
CA SER A 250 -19.54 -1.36 -0.57
C SER A 250 -20.59 -2.23 -1.29
N GLY A 251 -20.59 -3.53 -1.05
CA GLY A 251 -21.45 -4.46 -1.79
C GLY A 251 -20.86 -4.93 -3.13
N ALA A 252 -19.76 -4.34 -3.59
CA ALA A 252 -19.06 -4.76 -4.79
C ALA A 252 -18.32 -6.08 -4.53
N LEU A 253 -18.89 -7.20 -4.93
CA LEU A 253 -18.30 -8.53 -4.88
C LEU A 253 -17.87 -8.98 -6.28
N SER A 254 -16.73 -9.65 -6.35
CA SER A 254 -16.25 -10.36 -7.54
C SER A 254 -16.31 -11.86 -7.28
N GLU A 255 -17.12 -12.58 -8.04
CA GLU A 255 -17.13 -14.05 -7.97
C GLU A 255 -15.76 -14.64 -8.31
N LEU A 256 -15.06 -14.03 -9.26
CA LEU A 256 -13.72 -14.48 -9.68
C LEU A 256 -12.70 -14.44 -8.54
N LEU A 257 -12.70 -13.39 -7.73
CA LEU A 257 -11.66 -13.14 -6.72
C LEU A 257 -12.13 -13.43 -5.28
N ASN A 258 -13.41 -13.27 -4.99
CA ASN A 258 -13.98 -13.56 -3.66
C ASN A 258 -14.54 -14.99 -3.56
N GLY A 259 -14.68 -15.66 -4.71
CA GLY A 259 -15.32 -16.97 -4.80
C GLY A 259 -16.85 -16.90 -4.72
N PRO A 260 -17.54 -17.96 -5.13
CA PRO A 260 -19.01 -18.00 -5.20
C PRO A 260 -19.68 -18.13 -3.83
N GLU A 261 -18.92 -18.37 -2.75
CA GLU A 261 -19.49 -18.67 -1.42
C GLU A 261 -19.80 -17.41 -0.59
N LEU A 262 -19.37 -16.22 -1.02
CA LEU A 262 -19.73 -14.95 -0.37
C LEU A 262 -20.99 -14.34 -0.98
N VAL A 263 -21.77 -13.67 -0.15
CA VAL A 263 -22.92 -12.84 -0.55
C VAL A 263 -22.83 -11.47 0.11
N ALA A 264 -23.36 -10.47 -0.58
CA ALA A 264 -23.54 -9.11 -0.06
C ALA A 264 -25.01 -8.89 0.28
N VAL A 265 -25.31 -8.59 1.54
CA VAL A 265 -26.66 -8.29 2.00
C VAL A 265 -26.73 -6.81 2.42
N PRO A 266 -27.71 -6.02 1.94
CA PRO A 266 -27.86 -4.62 2.34
C PRO A 266 -27.91 -4.44 3.85
N LEU A 267 -27.13 -3.50 4.39
CA LEU A 267 -27.14 -3.12 5.81
C LEU A 267 -28.03 -1.90 6.00
N VAL A 268 -28.94 -1.97 6.96
CA VAL A 268 -29.79 -0.82 7.36
C VAL A 268 -28.95 0.14 8.19
N TYR A 269 -28.24 1.02 7.52
CA TYR A 269 -27.35 1.98 8.15
C TYR A 269 -27.27 3.28 7.33
N ASP A 270 -27.42 4.43 7.99
CA ASP A 270 -27.42 5.73 7.32
C ASP A 270 -26.00 6.25 7.09
N ASP A 271 -25.31 5.63 6.15
CA ASP A 271 -24.06 6.15 5.59
C ASP A 271 -23.97 5.83 4.08
N GLU A 272 -23.00 6.44 3.42
CA GLU A 272 -22.69 6.23 2.01
C GLU A 272 -21.22 5.90 1.88
N ILE A 273 -20.92 4.93 1.02
CA ILE A 273 -19.57 4.56 0.63
C ILE A 273 -19.32 5.16 -0.75
N ARG A 274 -18.53 6.23 -0.81
CA ARG A 274 -18.10 6.89 -2.04
C ARG A 274 -16.74 6.36 -2.41
N VAL A 275 -16.67 5.39 -3.29
CA VAL A 275 -15.38 4.85 -3.76
C VAL A 275 -14.86 5.72 -4.89
N GLY A 276 -13.57 6.00 -4.86
CA GLY A 276 -12.95 6.86 -5.86
C GLY A 276 -11.46 6.62 -6.04
N LEU A 277 -10.95 7.26 -7.07
CA LEU A 277 -9.53 7.31 -7.38
C LEU A 277 -8.88 8.51 -6.71
N VAL A 278 -7.66 8.34 -6.26
CA VAL A 278 -6.81 9.41 -5.75
C VAL A 278 -5.58 9.52 -6.63
N HIS A 279 -5.29 10.71 -7.12
CA HIS A 279 -4.11 10.99 -7.91
C HIS A 279 -3.61 12.42 -7.67
N ARG A 280 -2.43 12.74 -8.13
CA ARG A 280 -1.89 14.11 -8.02
C ARG A 280 -2.62 15.06 -8.98
N LYS A 281 -2.91 16.26 -8.48
CA LYS A 281 -3.69 17.29 -9.21
C LYS A 281 -3.06 17.70 -10.54
N ASP A 282 -1.75 17.98 -10.52
CA ASP A 282 -1.05 18.63 -11.63
C ASP A 282 -0.12 17.65 -12.40
N VAL A 283 -0.30 16.34 -12.21
CA VAL A 283 0.49 15.31 -12.89
C VAL A 283 -0.42 14.51 -13.82
N PRO A 284 -0.22 14.57 -15.15
CA PRO A 284 -1.00 13.78 -16.07
C PRO A 284 -0.72 12.29 -15.87
N LEU A 285 -1.78 11.49 -15.95
CA LEU A 285 -1.64 10.03 -15.86
C LEU A 285 -0.88 9.47 -17.06
N SER A 286 -0.08 8.46 -16.81
CA SER A 286 0.60 7.68 -17.84
C SER A 286 -0.40 6.92 -18.71
N ARG A 287 0.07 6.33 -19.82
CA ARG A 287 -0.79 5.47 -20.66
C ARG A 287 -1.37 4.28 -19.86
N PRO A 288 -0.59 3.50 -19.06
CA PRO A 288 -1.16 2.48 -18.17
C PRO A 288 -2.13 3.06 -17.13
N GLY A 289 -1.84 4.23 -16.57
CA GLY A 289 -2.71 4.91 -15.60
C GLY A 289 -4.08 5.24 -16.20
N ASN A 290 -4.10 5.80 -17.41
CA ASN A 290 -5.35 6.08 -18.13
C ASN A 290 -6.13 4.79 -18.45
N ALA A 291 -5.44 3.73 -18.88
CA ALA A 291 -6.05 2.42 -19.13
C ALA A 291 -6.67 1.84 -17.84
N PHE A 292 -5.98 1.96 -16.71
CA PHE A 292 -6.50 1.54 -15.41
C PHE A 292 -7.78 2.29 -15.03
N VAL A 293 -7.81 3.62 -15.18
CA VAL A 293 -9.01 4.43 -14.93
C VAL A 293 -10.19 3.96 -15.77
N GLN A 294 -9.97 3.69 -17.06
CA GLN A 294 -11.01 3.19 -17.96
C GLN A 294 -11.49 1.78 -17.55
N ALA A 295 -10.55 0.88 -17.23
CA ALA A 295 -10.87 -0.48 -16.79
C ALA A 295 -11.69 -0.47 -15.50
N VAL A 296 -11.29 0.31 -14.49
CA VAL A 296 -12.05 0.46 -13.24
C VAL A 296 -13.46 0.99 -13.52
N ARG A 297 -13.59 2.06 -14.31
CA ARG A 297 -14.91 2.65 -14.65
C ARG A 297 -15.81 1.65 -15.37
N SER A 298 -15.27 0.88 -16.28
CA SER A 298 -16.02 -0.17 -17.00
C SER A 298 -16.53 -1.25 -16.03
N ARG A 299 -15.70 -1.69 -15.10
CA ARG A 299 -16.07 -2.73 -14.14
C ARG A 299 -17.11 -2.26 -13.12
N VAL A 300 -16.99 -1.04 -12.62
CA VAL A 300 -17.95 -0.50 -11.63
C VAL A 300 -19.28 -0.09 -12.28
N ALA A 301 -19.33 0.16 -13.57
CA ALA A 301 -20.58 0.41 -14.29
C ALA A 301 -21.49 -0.82 -14.38
N SER A 302 -20.96 -2.02 -14.12
CA SER A 302 -21.69 -3.29 -14.11
C SER A 302 -22.10 -3.76 -12.71
N LEU A 303 -21.76 -3.00 -11.66
CA LEU A 303 -22.17 -3.23 -10.27
C LEU A 303 -23.51 -2.55 -9.98
#